data_4bf2fd17a79f55ff552ce98232459a18
#
_entry.id   4bf2fd17a79f55ff552ce98232459a18
#
_cell.length_a   1.000
_cell.length_b   1.000
_cell.length_c   1.000
_cell.angle_alpha   90.00
_cell.angle_beta   90.00
_cell.angle_gamma   90.00
#
_symmetry.space_group_name_H-M   'P 1'
#
loop_
_entity.id
_entity.type
_entity.pdbx_description
1 polymer ?
#
loop_
_entity_poly.entity_id
_entity_poly.type
_entity_poly.pdbx_seq_one_letter_code
_entity_poly.pdbx_strand_id
1 'polypeptide(L)' 'MKIGNKVSVKTKHFGTKTGTVIEHASFGWIIKPDDHPRNIAATEEDIKIIK' A
#
# COMPACT_ATOMS: atom_id res chain seq x y z
N MET A 1 4.52 0.90 -10.98
CA MET A 1 4.09 1.58 -9.75
C MET A 1 5.09 2.66 -9.38
N LYS A 2 4.62 3.79 -8.94
CA LYS A 2 5.47 4.92 -8.58
C LYS A 2 5.11 5.45 -7.20
N ILE A 3 6.08 6.06 -6.53
CA ILE A 3 5.83 6.77 -5.28
C ILE A 3 4.82 7.88 -5.56
N GLY A 4 3.81 7.98 -4.70
CA GLY A 4 2.71 8.93 -4.89
C GLY A 4 1.46 8.33 -5.51
N ASN A 5 1.54 7.12 -6.06
CA ASN A 5 0.35 6.46 -6.61
C ASN A 5 -0.64 6.10 -5.52
N LYS A 6 -1.92 6.26 -5.83
CA LYS A 6 -3.00 5.81 -4.96
C LYS A 6 -3.22 4.32 -5.23
N VAL A 7 -3.25 3.53 -4.18
CA VAL A 7 -3.35 2.07 -4.31
C VAL A 7 -4.31 1.47 -3.31
N SER A 8 -4.75 0.25 -3.60
CA SER A 8 -5.54 -0.58 -2.71
C SER A 8 -4.64 -1.71 -2.25
N VAL A 9 -4.58 -1.98 -0.95
CA VAL A 9 -3.72 -3.00 -0.37
C VAL A 9 -4.57 -4.03 0.36
N LYS A 10 -4.33 -5.29 0.06
CA LYS A 10 -4.99 -6.38 0.78
C LYS A 10 -4.19 -6.71 2.04
N THR A 11 -4.81 -6.56 3.19
CA THR A 11 -4.17 -6.88 4.47
C THR A 11 -4.76 -8.13 5.08
N LYS A 12 -4.01 -8.79 5.97
CA LYS A 12 -4.46 -10.03 6.61
C LYS A 12 -5.45 -9.78 7.75
N HIS A 13 -5.31 -8.67 8.44
CA HIS A 13 -6.09 -8.41 9.66
C HIS A 13 -7.11 -7.29 9.53
N PHE A 14 -6.95 -6.42 8.56
CA PHE A 14 -7.78 -5.21 8.43
C PHE A 14 -8.56 -5.14 7.13
N GLY A 15 -8.56 -6.23 6.35
CA GLY A 15 -9.21 -6.25 5.05
C GLY A 15 -8.46 -5.37 4.04
N THR A 16 -9.16 -4.91 3.02
CA THR A 16 -8.55 -4.07 2.00
C THR A 16 -8.51 -2.62 2.45
N LYS A 17 -7.33 -2.01 2.36
CA LYS A 17 -7.12 -0.61 2.72
C LYS A 17 -6.67 0.19 1.52
N THR A 18 -7.07 1.46 1.48
CA THR A 18 -6.65 2.39 0.43
C THR A 18 -5.58 3.31 0.99
N GLY A 19 -4.55 3.56 0.22
CA GLY A 19 -3.46 4.42 0.66
C GLY A 19 -2.60 4.91 -0.47
N THR A 20 -1.49 5.55 -0.12
CA THR A 20 -0.55 6.12 -1.08
C THR A 20 0.81 5.47 -0.93
N VAL A 21 1.43 5.14 -2.05
CA VAL A 21 2.78 4.58 -2.07
C VAL A 21 3.76 5.67 -1.66
N ILE A 22 4.56 5.41 -0.63
CA ILE A 22 5.51 6.40 -0.12
C ILE A 22 6.98 5.97 -0.26
N GLU A 23 7.24 4.67 -0.42
CA GLU A 23 8.60 4.18 -0.51
C GLU A 23 8.65 2.82 -1.21
N HIS A 24 9.74 2.57 -1.91
CA HIS A 24 10.03 1.27 -2.52
C HIS A 24 11.03 0.51 -1.62
N ALA A 25 10.68 -0.72 -1.26
CA ALA A 25 11.53 -1.58 -0.44
C ALA A 25 11.96 -2.81 -1.25
N SER A 26 12.96 -3.53 -0.77
CA SER A 26 13.45 -4.73 -1.44
C SER A 26 12.39 -5.83 -1.59
N PHE A 27 11.47 -5.91 -0.65
CA PHE A 27 10.38 -6.92 -0.67
C PHE A 27 9.13 -6.44 -1.40
N GLY A 28 9.03 -5.15 -1.73
CA GLY A 28 7.84 -4.58 -2.34
C GLY A 28 7.73 -3.09 -2.06
N TRP A 29 6.63 -2.68 -1.43
CA TRP A 29 6.32 -1.26 -1.26
C TRP A 29 5.84 -0.93 0.13
N ILE A 30 6.08 0.31 0.55
CA ILE A 30 5.53 0.85 1.79
C ILE A 30 4.39 1.79 1.41
N ILE A 31 3.22 1.56 1.99
CA ILE A 31 2.02 2.32 1.71
C ILE A 31 1.53 3.02 2.98
N LYS A 32 1.17 4.29 2.85
CA LYS A 32 0.55 5.03 3.94
C LYS A 32 -0.97 4.99 3.74
N PRO A 33 -1.71 4.26 4.60
CA PRO A 33 -3.16 4.18 4.49
C PRO A 33 -3.82 5.51 4.78
N ASP A 34 -4.95 5.78 4.15
CA ASP A 34 -5.68 7.03 4.34
C ASP A 34 -6.28 7.17 5.74
N ASP A 35 -6.70 6.06 6.33
CA ASP A 35 -7.44 6.04 7.59
C ASP A 35 -6.71 5.35 8.73
N HIS A 36 -5.41 5.11 8.59
CA HIS A 36 -4.63 4.38 9.57
C HIS A 36 -3.31 5.10 9.83
N PRO A 37 -2.88 5.24 11.10
CA PRO A 37 -1.65 5.99 11.43
C PRO A 37 -0.35 5.28 11.09
N ARG A 38 -0.39 3.96 10.87
CA ARG A 38 0.81 3.19 10.58
C ARG A 38 0.93 2.84 9.11
N ASN A 39 2.16 2.87 8.62
CA ASN A 39 2.44 2.46 7.25
C ASN A 39 2.30 0.95 7.10
N ILE A 40 1.92 0.52 5.90
CA ILE A 40 1.74 -0.88 5.57
C ILE A 40 2.84 -1.31 4.61
N ALA A 41 3.52 -2.41 4.94
CA ALA A 41 4.48 -3.04 4.03
C ALA A 41 3.74 -4.13 3.25
N ALA A 42 3.85 -4.10 1.93
CA ALA A 42 3.15 -5.06 1.08
C ALA A 42 3.96 -5.42 -0.15
N THR A 43 3.75 -6.65 -0.66
CA THR A 43 4.34 -7.08 -1.91
C THR A 43 3.45 -6.62 -3.06
N GLU A 44 3.99 -6.61 -4.27
CA GLU A 44 3.22 -6.18 -5.45
C GLU A 44 1.94 -6.98 -5.66
N GLU A 45 1.94 -8.26 -5.28
CA GLU A 45 0.76 -9.12 -5.42
C GLU A 45 -0.44 -8.62 -4.63
N ASP A 46 -0.17 -7.97 -3.50
CA ASP A 46 -1.21 -7.50 -2.60
C ASP A 46 -1.64 -6.06 -2.88
N ILE A 47 -1.03 -5.43 -3.85
CA ILE A 47 -1.27 -4.02 -4.17
C ILE A 47 -1.91 -3.87 -5.54
N LYS A 48 -2.95 -3.03 -5.63
CA LYS A 48 -3.57 -2.67 -6.91
C LYS A 48 -3.58 -1.16 -7.04
N ILE A 49 -3.15 -0.67 -8.18
CA ILE A 49 -3.19 0.76 -8.46
C ILE A 49 -4.64 1.20 -8.71
N ILE A 50 -5.05 2.24 -8.03
CA ILE A 50 -6.38 2.84 -8.20
C ILE A 50 -6.24 4.00 -9.18
N LYS A 51 -7.06 3.97 -10.20
CA LYS A 51 -7.09 5.07 -11.18
C LYS A 51 -8.13 6.12 -10.80
#